data_64e0971fb16237ce594ae3f082aa3560
#
_entry.id   64e0971fb16237ce594ae3f082aa3560
#
_cell.length_a   1.000
_cell.length_b   1.000
_cell.length_c   1.000
_cell.angle_alpha   90.00
_cell.angle_beta   90.00
_cell.angle_gamma   90.00
#
_symmetry.space_group_name_H-M   'P 1'
#
loop_
_entity.id
_entity.type
_entity.pdbx_description
1 polymer ?
#
loop_
_entity_poly.entity_id
_entity_poly.type
_entity_poly.pdbx_seq_one_letter_code
_entity_poly.pdbx_strand_id
1 'polypeptide(L)'
;MTINHMLKCAVVSSVLLFSASISAQVKGLLQVRAVQGDTLKSFQEGGTGLYRHDAKNDGVLLSQGIIDVRADLATSWSAHGVLNVNQDPDVGLGLTQAYFTYKPLTSSAYKWHVRVGGFYPLMSLENPDIGWTSPYNYTNSAINSWIGEELRTVGAEVTIKRPAKRFNSPHSFSLVGATFKGNDPTGTLLSWRGFAMHDRQTTFNEGIRFAPVAALSEYVLRWQANQVLPFEEVDGRFGYYLGVHWDYLKQSQFRVYYYDNNGDPTKLNISSGQYAWNTRFTSAAWLYKFNNKTRFITQVLSGKTEMGHSKLIDNDFYSHYLMLSHKEGQHRVSLRYDYFKVTDNDTTVFDPNASNGEGVTASWRYAFSKHGQIGIEGSALKSFVDNRAAMGLQQRASQQQVMINTQWKF
;
A
#
# COMPACT_ATOMS: atom_id res chain seq x y z
N MET A 1 38.08 1.17 8.06
CA MET A 1 37.71 1.13 6.63
C MET A 1 37.43 -0.33 6.31
N THR A 2 36.18 -0.71 6.40
CA THR A 2 35.74 -2.04 6.79
C THR A 2 35.01 -2.78 5.66
N ILE A 3 35.20 -4.03 5.60
CA ILE A 3 34.77 -5.15 4.72
C ILE A 3 33.30 -5.11 4.19
N ASN A 4 32.46 -4.21 4.68
CA ASN A 4 31.03 -4.13 4.34
C ASN A 4 30.68 -3.53 2.96
N HIS A 5 31.65 -2.95 2.23
CA HIS A 5 31.38 -2.41 0.88
C HIS A 5 31.55 -3.44 -0.26
N MET A 6 32.25 -4.55 -0.01
CA MET A 6 32.48 -5.56 -1.07
C MET A 6 31.32 -6.55 -1.25
N LEU A 7 30.46 -6.73 -0.22
CA LEU A 7 29.33 -7.68 -0.32
C LEU A 7 28.13 -7.13 -1.15
N LYS A 8 28.06 -5.81 -1.32
CA LYS A 8 26.94 -5.20 -2.10
C LYS A 8 27.13 -5.30 -3.61
N CYS A 9 28.33 -5.51 -4.11
CA CYS A 9 28.59 -5.67 -5.54
C CYS A 9 28.58 -7.13 -6.02
N ALA A 10 28.73 -8.10 -5.13
CA ALA A 10 28.82 -9.51 -5.51
C ALA A 10 27.48 -10.19 -5.81
N VAL A 11 26.36 -9.63 -5.34
CA VAL A 11 25.01 -10.20 -5.56
C VAL A 11 24.48 -9.91 -6.98
N VAL A 12 24.98 -8.87 -7.65
CA VAL A 12 24.55 -8.50 -9.02
C VAL A 12 25.25 -9.35 -10.09
N SER A 13 26.41 -9.91 -9.80
CA SER A 13 27.23 -10.60 -10.83
C SER A 13 26.97 -12.09 -10.98
N SER A 14 26.23 -12.73 -10.06
CA SER A 14 26.01 -14.19 -10.08
C SER A 14 24.69 -14.66 -10.70
N VAL A 15 23.88 -13.75 -11.26
CA VAL A 15 22.58 -14.09 -11.90
C VAL A 15 22.70 -14.35 -13.41
N LEU A 16 23.87 -14.25 -14.02
CA LEU A 16 24.05 -14.23 -15.48
C LEU A 16 24.57 -15.53 -16.12
N LEU A 17 24.39 -16.70 -15.53
CA LEU A 17 24.86 -17.96 -16.13
C LEU A 17 23.79 -19.07 -16.19
N PHE A 18 22.57 -18.75 -16.66
CA PHE A 18 21.70 -19.75 -17.22
C PHE A 18 21.34 -19.33 -18.66
N SER A 19 21.94 -20.01 -19.66
CA SER A 19 21.63 -19.86 -21.08
C SER A 19 20.32 -20.56 -21.48
N ALA A 20 19.27 -20.42 -20.70
CA ALA A 20 17.91 -20.63 -21.15
C ALA A 20 17.44 -19.32 -21.76
N SER A 21 16.73 -19.33 -22.88
CA SER A 21 16.11 -18.15 -23.49
C SER A 21 15.08 -17.58 -22.51
N ILE A 22 15.54 -16.76 -21.56
CA ILE A 22 14.67 -16.10 -20.58
C ILE A 22 13.90 -15.02 -21.33
N SER A 23 12.61 -15.23 -21.50
CA SER A 23 11.71 -14.17 -21.98
C SER A 23 11.40 -13.24 -20.83
N ALA A 24 11.93 -12.03 -20.86
CA ALA A 24 11.66 -11.01 -19.87
C ALA A 24 10.74 -9.92 -20.44
N GLN A 25 9.69 -9.59 -19.72
CA GLN A 25 8.85 -8.42 -19.97
C GLN A 25 9.24 -7.34 -18.97
N VAL A 26 9.63 -6.17 -19.48
CA VAL A 26 9.93 -5.01 -18.68
C VAL A 26 8.87 -3.97 -18.95
N LYS A 27 8.26 -3.44 -17.91
CA LYS A 27 7.35 -2.30 -17.96
C LYS A 27 7.91 -1.21 -17.07
N GLY A 28 7.78 0.02 -17.49
CA GLY A 28 8.21 1.15 -16.69
C GLY A 28 7.12 2.21 -16.56
N LEU A 29 7.20 2.95 -15.50
CA LEU A 29 6.40 4.15 -15.26
C LEU A 29 7.31 5.23 -14.71
N LEU A 30 7.30 6.39 -15.35
CA LEU A 30 7.94 7.61 -14.85
C LEU A 30 6.87 8.67 -14.65
N GLN A 31 6.81 9.26 -13.46
CA GLN A 31 5.84 10.31 -13.14
C GLN A 31 6.53 11.55 -12.62
N VAL A 32 6.35 12.64 -13.36
CA VAL A 32 6.73 14.00 -12.93
C VAL A 32 5.48 14.73 -12.51
N ARG A 33 5.57 15.47 -11.41
CA ARG A 33 4.45 16.16 -10.77
C ARG A 33 4.80 17.60 -10.50
N ALA A 34 3.90 18.51 -10.85
CA ALA A 34 3.85 19.83 -10.27
C ALA A 34 2.74 19.82 -9.21
N VAL A 35 3.05 20.17 -7.98
CA VAL A 35 2.12 20.14 -6.86
C VAL A 35 2.09 21.48 -6.14
N GLN A 36 0.89 21.88 -5.71
CA GLN A 36 0.67 22.92 -4.73
C GLN A 36 0.02 22.25 -3.50
N GLY A 37 0.78 22.21 -2.41
CA GLY A 37 0.38 21.62 -1.13
C GLY A 37 -0.21 22.64 -0.17
N ASP A 38 -0.76 22.13 0.93
CA ASP A 38 -1.30 22.91 2.05
C ASP A 38 -0.19 23.35 3.00
N THR A 39 -0.51 24.28 3.91
CA THR A 39 0.43 24.82 4.90
C THR A 39 0.73 23.85 6.05
N LEU A 40 -0.13 22.85 6.30
CA LEU A 40 0.11 21.85 7.33
C LEU A 40 1.22 20.90 6.90
N LYS A 41 2.30 20.84 7.68
CA LYS A 41 3.51 20.06 7.40
C LYS A 41 3.17 18.60 7.12
N SER A 42 3.68 18.07 5.99
CA SER A 42 3.45 16.70 5.53
C SER A 42 3.99 15.66 6.52
N PHE A 43 3.32 14.50 6.58
CA PHE A 43 3.83 13.35 7.32
C PHE A 43 5.18 12.85 6.81
N GLN A 44 5.50 13.03 5.53
CA GLN A 44 6.80 12.68 4.95
C GLN A 44 7.95 13.48 5.59
N GLU A 45 7.68 14.70 5.99
CA GLU A 45 8.61 15.59 6.68
C GLU A 45 8.52 15.47 8.22
N GLY A 46 7.87 14.42 8.75
CA GLY A 46 7.61 14.27 10.18
C GLY A 46 6.60 15.29 10.71
N GLY A 47 5.65 15.71 9.91
CA GLY A 47 4.51 16.54 10.32
C GLY A 47 3.25 15.73 10.55
N THR A 48 2.13 16.44 10.78
CA THR A 48 0.82 15.84 11.06
C THR A 48 -0.18 16.03 9.91
N GLY A 49 0.27 16.55 8.77
CA GLY A 49 -0.50 16.61 7.53
C GLY A 49 -0.71 15.21 6.96
N LEU A 50 -1.88 14.96 6.38
CA LEU A 50 -2.28 13.66 5.85
C LEU A 50 -2.16 13.56 4.31
N TYR A 51 -1.53 14.55 3.69
CA TYR A 51 -1.06 14.51 2.30
C TYR A 51 0.46 14.32 2.23
N ARG A 52 0.92 13.79 1.10
CA ARG A 52 2.35 13.55 0.81
C ARG A 52 3.14 14.86 0.68
N HIS A 53 2.52 15.92 0.20
CA HIS A 53 3.17 17.21 -0.07
C HIS A 53 2.54 18.31 0.76
N ASP A 54 3.35 19.30 1.13
CA ASP A 54 2.95 20.52 1.82
C ASP A 54 3.53 21.76 1.10
N ALA A 55 3.31 22.95 1.62
CA ALA A 55 3.77 24.21 1.03
C ALA A 55 5.32 24.38 1.04
N LYS A 56 6.08 23.53 1.72
CA LYS A 56 7.55 23.57 1.73
C LYS A 56 8.16 22.64 0.69
N ASN A 57 7.47 21.54 0.36
CA ASN A 57 7.90 20.60 -0.66
C ASN A 57 6.93 20.58 -1.86
N ASP A 58 6.39 21.73 -2.20
CA ASP A 58 5.63 21.98 -3.42
C ASP A 58 6.57 22.22 -4.64
N GLY A 59 5.97 22.46 -5.81
CA GLY A 59 6.71 22.70 -7.06
C GLY A 59 6.80 21.47 -7.97
N VAL A 60 7.87 21.38 -8.76
CA VAL A 60 8.04 20.30 -9.74
C VAL A 60 9.01 19.26 -9.20
N LEU A 61 8.56 18.01 -9.15
CA LEU A 61 9.35 16.90 -8.60
C LEU A 61 9.13 15.60 -9.37
N LEU A 62 10.10 14.70 -9.26
CA LEU A 62 9.96 13.30 -9.66
C LEU A 62 9.11 12.58 -8.61
N SER A 63 7.83 12.40 -8.88
CA SER A 63 6.91 11.78 -7.91
C SER A 63 7.23 10.32 -7.69
N GLN A 64 7.45 9.56 -8.78
CA GLN A 64 7.87 8.16 -8.72
C GLN A 64 8.44 7.69 -10.06
N GLY A 65 9.40 6.77 -9.97
CA GLY A 65 9.87 5.94 -11.08
C GLY A 65 9.66 4.48 -10.72
N ILE A 66 9.06 3.69 -11.61
CA ILE A 66 8.79 2.26 -11.37
C ILE A 66 9.36 1.46 -12.52
N ILE A 67 10.06 0.37 -12.19
CA ILE A 67 10.47 -0.68 -13.13
C ILE A 67 9.86 -1.98 -12.64
N ASP A 68 8.97 -2.55 -13.47
CA ASP A 68 8.24 -3.79 -13.20
C ASP A 68 8.75 -4.85 -14.20
N VAL A 69 9.45 -5.84 -13.68
CA VAL A 69 10.13 -6.90 -14.47
C VAL A 69 9.48 -8.23 -14.17
N ARG A 70 9.04 -8.91 -15.22
CA ARG A 70 8.60 -10.29 -15.16
C ARG A 70 9.43 -11.14 -16.11
N ALA A 71 10.07 -12.18 -15.60
CA ALA A 71 10.85 -13.13 -16.36
C ALA A 71 10.22 -14.53 -16.28
N ASP A 72 9.97 -15.13 -17.45
CA ASP A 72 9.55 -16.52 -17.53
C ASP A 72 10.81 -17.40 -17.50
N LEU A 73 11.01 -18.12 -16.38
CA LEU A 73 12.20 -18.94 -16.11
C LEU A 73 12.07 -20.35 -16.71
N ALA A 74 10.84 -20.85 -16.74
CA ALA A 74 10.48 -22.15 -17.32
C ALA A 74 8.97 -22.15 -17.63
N THR A 75 8.47 -23.21 -18.24
CA THR A 75 7.05 -23.33 -18.65
C THR A 75 6.05 -23.04 -17.52
N SER A 76 6.41 -23.38 -16.29
CA SER A 76 5.54 -23.21 -15.11
C SER A 76 6.07 -22.21 -14.08
N TRP A 77 7.27 -21.65 -14.28
CA TRP A 77 7.93 -20.75 -13.34
C TRP A 77 8.17 -19.38 -13.94
N SER A 78 7.84 -18.35 -13.17
CA SER A 78 8.22 -16.98 -13.48
C SER A 78 8.71 -16.26 -12.23
N ALA A 79 9.61 -15.28 -12.42
CA ALA A 79 10.04 -14.33 -11.41
C ALA A 79 9.40 -12.97 -11.69
N HIS A 80 9.10 -12.24 -10.65
CA HIS A 80 8.56 -10.87 -10.71
C HIS A 80 9.31 -9.98 -9.72
N GLY A 81 9.73 -8.81 -10.18
CA GLY A 81 10.38 -7.81 -9.37
C GLY A 81 9.87 -6.41 -9.69
N VAL A 82 9.62 -5.60 -8.69
CA VAL A 82 9.22 -4.20 -8.83
C VAL A 82 10.17 -3.31 -8.05
N LEU A 83 10.91 -2.49 -8.77
CA LEU A 83 11.75 -1.43 -8.24
C LEU A 83 10.96 -0.12 -8.24
N ASN A 84 11.07 0.63 -7.16
CA ASN A 84 10.44 1.94 -7.02
C ASN A 84 11.49 2.98 -6.61
N VAL A 85 11.42 4.15 -7.25
CA VAL A 85 12.21 5.34 -6.93
C VAL A 85 11.25 6.46 -6.59
N ASN A 86 11.45 7.11 -5.46
CA ASN A 86 10.73 8.30 -5.03
C ASN A 86 11.72 9.37 -4.63
N GLN A 87 11.40 10.63 -4.82
CA GLN A 87 12.30 11.74 -4.51
C GLN A 87 12.12 12.27 -3.08
N ASP A 88 10.98 12.08 -2.45
CA ASP A 88 10.63 12.70 -1.17
C ASP A 88 10.52 11.68 -0.03
N PRO A 89 10.94 12.02 1.21
CA PRO A 89 11.67 13.25 1.59
C PRO A 89 13.10 13.27 1.03
N ASP A 90 13.68 12.09 0.82
CA ASP A 90 14.97 11.84 0.21
C ASP A 90 14.82 10.91 -0.99
N VAL A 91 15.80 10.92 -1.91
CA VAL A 91 15.79 9.98 -3.03
C VAL A 91 15.94 8.56 -2.51
N GLY A 92 14.85 7.82 -2.52
CA GLY A 92 14.80 6.41 -2.13
C GLY A 92 14.68 5.49 -3.34
N LEU A 93 15.52 4.45 -3.39
CA LEU A 93 15.44 3.35 -4.35
C LEU A 93 15.31 2.05 -3.60
N GLY A 94 14.31 1.26 -3.93
CA GLY A 94 14.17 -0.06 -3.32
C GLY A 94 13.13 -0.94 -4.01
N LEU A 95 13.10 -2.19 -3.59
CA LEU A 95 12.10 -3.15 -4.04
C LEU A 95 10.79 -2.93 -3.27
N THR A 96 9.69 -2.89 -4.01
CA THR A 96 8.34 -2.95 -3.44
C THR A 96 7.73 -4.34 -3.57
N GLN A 97 8.17 -5.14 -4.54
CA GLN A 97 7.78 -6.55 -4.68
C GLN A 97 8.95 -7.37 -5.25
N ALA A 98 9.11 -8.61 -4.78
CA ALA A 98 10.04 -9.59 -5.34
C ALA A 98 9.54 -11.01 -5.03
N TYR A 99 9.08 -11.75 -6.04
CA TYR A 99 8.53 -13.08 -5.82
C TYR A 99 8.65 -13.99 -7.05
N PHE A 100 8.64 -15.29 -6.78
CA PHE A 100 8.48 -16.32 -7.78
C PHE A 100 7.04 -16.78 -7.86
N THR A 101 6.59 -17.16 -9.06
CA THR A 101 5.30 -17.78 -9.28
C THR A 101 5.48 -19.15 -9.90
N TYR A 102 4.88 -20.16 -9.28
CA TYR A 102 4.72 -21.48 -9.87
C TYR A 102 3.27 -21.65 -10.35
N LYS A 103 3.08 -21.87 -11.64
CA LYS A 103 1.79 -22.04 -12.29
C LYS A 103 1.83 -23.25 -13.19
N PRO A 104 1.51 -24.45 -12.70
CA PRO A 104 1.61 -25.68 -13.48
C PRO A 104 0.61 -25.70 -14.64
N LEU A 105 1.00 -26.35 -15.71
CA LEU A 105 0.07 -26.78 -16.74
C LEU A 105 -0.79 -27.90 -16.17
N THR A 106 -2.10 -27.72 -16.18
CA THR A 106 -3.05 -28.69 -15.66
C THR A 106 -4.17 -28.97 -16.63
N SER A 107 -4.54 -30.25 -16.80
CA SER A 107 -5.74 -30.70 -17.49
C SER A 107 -7.01 -30.52 -16.63
N SER A 108 -6.86 -30.35 -15.31
CA SER A 108 -7.97 -30.14 -14.39
C SER A 108 -8.84 -28.95 -14.77
N ALA A 109 -10.12 -29.03 -14.51
CA ALA A 109 -11.04 -27.91 -14.65
C ALA A 109 -10.67 -26.73 -13.73
N TYR A 110 -10.10 -27.00 -12.58
CA TYR A 110 -9.54 -26.01 -11.65
C TYR A 110 -8.12 -25.63 -12.04
N LYS A 111 -7.78 -24.37 -11.82
CA LYS A 111 -6.41 -23.85 -11.97
C LYS A 111 -5.90 -23.41 -10.59
N TRP A 112 -4.61 -23.57 -10.40
CA TRP A 112 -3.96 -23.07 -9.19
C TRP A 112 -2.57 -22.52 -9.50
N HIS A 113 -2.08 -21.69 -8.62
CA HIS A 113 -0.72 -21.19 -8.63
C HIS A 113 -0.26 -20.87 -7.22
N VAL A 114 1.06 -20.83 -7.06
CA VAL A 114 1.73 -20.45 -5.81
C VAL A 114 2.62 -19.26 -6.10
N ARG A 115 2.61 -18.27 -5.21
CA ARG A 115 3.60 -17.19 -5.17
C ARG A 115 4.46 -17.34 -3.92
N VAL A 116 5.79 -17.12 -4.03
CA VAL A 116 6.72 -17.16 -2.90
C VAL A 116 7.65 -15.96 -2.98
N GLY A 117 7.75 -15.19 -1.92
CA GLY A 117 8.54 -13.97 -1.83
C GLY A 117 7.76 -12.81 -1.20
N GLY A 118 8.14 -11.57 -1.55
CA GLY A 118 7.52 -10.35 -1.05
C GLY A 118 6.53 -9.75 -2.05
N PHE A 119 5.26 -9.58 -1.66
CA PHE A 119 4.20 -9.11 -2.55
C PHE A 119 3.03 -8.47 -1.80
N TYR A 120 2.25 -7.66 -2.51
CA TYR A 120 0.94 -7.19 -2.01
C TYR A 120 -0.08 -8.32 -2.04
N PRO A 121 -0.90 -8.50 -0.98
CA PRO A 121 -2.14 -9.27 -1.05
C PRO A 121 -3.08 -8.67 -2.10
N LEU A 122 -3.77 -9.51 -2.90
CA LEU A 122 -4.60 -9.07 -4.02
C LEU A 122 -5.99 -8.56 -3.58
N MET A 123 -6.05 -7.77 -2.52
CA MET A 123 -7.31 -7.27 -1.96
C MET A 123 -7.80 -5.97 -2.59
N SER A 124 -6.91 -5.16 -3.18
CA SER A 124 -7.30 -3.91 -3.87
C SER A 124 -7.78 -4.15 -5.30
N LEU A 125 -8.84 -3.42 -5.70
CA LEU A 125 -9.30 -3.28 -7.09
C LEU A 125 -9.01 -1.87 -7.65
N GLU A 126 -8.47 -0.97 -6.82
CA GLU A 126 -8.04 0.38 -7.20
C GLU A 126 -6.69 0.37 -7.93
N ASN A 127 -5.79 -0.56 -7.59
CA ASN A 127 -4.38 -0.57 -7.99
C ASN A 127 -3.98 -1.71 -8.95
N PRO A 128 -4.60 -1.84 -10.13
CA PRO A 128 -4.29 -2.93 -11.08
C PRO A 128 -3.17 -2.61 -12.07
N ASP A 129 -2.57 -1.41 -12.06
CA ASP A 129 -1.61 -0.94 -13.07
C ASP A 129 -0.15 -1.23 -12.66
N ILE A 130 0.82 -0.81 -13.47
CA ILE A 130 2.27 -1.06 -13.31
C ILE A 130 2.70 -0.76 -11.87
N GLY A 131 3.40 -1.71 -11.24
CA GLY A 131 3.94 -1.56 -9.89
C GLY A 131 2.90 -1.22 -8.83
N TRP A 132 1.69 -1.75 -8.94
CA TRP A 132 0.58 -1.52 -8.01
C TRP A 132 0.10 -0.05 -7.97
N THR A 133 0.04 0.63 -9.11
CA THR A 133 -0.50 1.99 -9.22
C THR A 133 -1.95 2.00 -9.67
N SER A 134 -2.62 3.15 -9.49
CA SER A 134 -4.01 3.35 -9.89
C SER A 134 -4.13 3.96 -11.29
N PRO A 135 -4.95 3.39 -12.19
CA PRO A 135 -5.29 4.04 -13.45
C PRO A 135 -6.38 5.10 -13.31
N TYR A 136 -6.94 5.29 -12.13
CA TYR A 136 -8.09 6.16 -11.88
C TYR A 136 -7.66 7.54 -11.38
N ASN A 137 -7.13 7.59 -10.17
CA ASN A 137 -6.60 8.78 -9.53
C ASN A 137 -5.06 8.69 -9.45
N TYR A 138 -4.39 9.82 -9.24
CA TYR A 138 -2.94 9.85 -8.99
C TYR A 138 -2.62 9.54 -7.52
N THR A 139 -3.51 9.91 -6.60
CA THR A 139 -3.45 9.47 -5.19
C THR A 139 -4.31 8.25 -4.97
N ASN A 140 -3.85 7.34 -4.10
CA ASN A 140 -4.63 6.21 -3.62
C ASN A 140 -5.69 6.66 -2.61
N SER A 141 -6.73 5.82 -2.43
CA SER A 141 -7.65 5.95 -1.29
C SER A 141 -6.91 5.83 0.04
N ALA A 142 -7.52 6.27 1.13
CA ALA A 142 -6.95 6.16 2.46
C ALA A 142 -6.57 4.71 2.81
N ILE A 143 -7.42 3.74 2.45
CA ILE A 143 -7.14 2.30 2.59
C ILE A 143 -5.88 1.91 1.82
N ASN A 144 -5.81 2.24 0.53
CA ASN A 144 -4.73 1.78 -0.32
C ASN A 144 -3.44 2.59 -0.15
N SER A 145 -3.51 3.79 0.43
CA SER A 145 -2.34 4.51 0.93
C SER A 145 -1.69 3.76 2.09
N TRP A 146 -2.48 3.35 3.10
CA TRP A 146 -1.99 2.55 4.22
C TRP A 146 -1.46 1.17 3.77
N ILE A 147 -2.19 0.45 2.89
CA ILE A 147 -1.71 -0.82 2.31
C ILE A 147 -0.39 -0.61 1.57
N GLY A 148 -0.25 0.50 0.83
CA GLY A 148 0.97 0.86 0.11
C GLY A 148 2.19 1.06 1.00
N GLU A 149 1.97 1.48 2.24
CA GLU A 149 3.04 1.74 3.20
C GLU A 149 3.35 0.57 4.12
N GLU A 150 2.35 -0.01 4.79
CA GLU A 150 2.59 -0.99 5.85
C GLU A 150 2.34 -2.44 5.44
N LEU A 151 1.57 -2.70 4.36
CA LEU A 151 1.09 -4.05 4.11
C LEU A 151 1.80 -4.71 2.93
N ARG A 152 2.84 -5.45 3.21
CA ARG A 152 3.47 -6.42 2.30
C ARG A 152 3.84 -7.66 3.03
N THR A 153 3.55 -8.80 2.42
CA THR A 153 3.82 -10.09 3.03
C THR A 153 5.04 -10.72 2.38
N VAL A 154 5.97 -11.22 3.18
CA VAL A 154 7.08 -12.06 2.73
C VAL A 154 6.75 -13.51 3.11
N GLY A 155 6.30 -14.29 2.14
CA GLY A 155 5.79 -15.62 2.44
C GLY A 155 5.37 -16.40 1.21
N ALA A 156 4.44 -17.31 1.42
CA ALA A 156 3.87 -18.16 0.38
C ALA A 156 2.35 -17.97 0.30
N GLU A 157 1.85 -17.78 -0.92
CA GLU A 157 0.42 -17.69 -1.21
C GLU A 157 0.02 -18.76 -2.22
N VAL A 158 -1.09 -19.42 -1.97
CA VAL A 158 -1.74 -20.36 -2.89
C VAL A 158 -3.07 -19.78 -3.34
N THR A 159 -3.29 -19.75 -4.64
CA THR A 159 -4.59 -19.40 -5.24
C THR A 159 -5.15 -20.59 -6.00
N ILE A 160 -6.39 -20.98 -5.70
CA ILE A 160 -7.15 -22.00 -6.43
C ILE A 160 -8.31 -21.31 -7.12
N LYS A 161 -8.41 -21.48 -8.44
CA LYS A 161 -9.43 -20.83 -9.27
C LYS A 161 -10.33 -21.83 -9.97
N ARG A 162 -11.64 -21.62 -9.87
CA ARG A 162 -12.67 -22.18 -10.73
C ARG A 162 -12.98 -21.20 -11.87
N PRO A 163 -12.40 -21.35 -13.07
CA PRO A 163 -12.64 -20.43 -14.19
C PRO A 163 -14.04 -20.59 -14.77
N ALA A 164 -14.76 -19.51 -15.02
CA ALA A 164 -16.09 -19.48 -15.64
C ALA A 164 -16.19 -20.32 -16.91
N LYS A 165 -15.25 -20.10 -17.85
CA LYS A 165 -15.26 -20.74 -19.19
C LYS A 165 -15.19 -22.28 -19.12
N ARG A 166 -14.44 -22.86 -18.17
CA ARG A 166 -14.31 -24.33 -18.05
C ARG A 166 -15.54 -25.01 -17.48
N PHE A 167 -16.41 -24.25 -16.85
CA PHE A 167 -17.65 -24.74 -16.21
C PHE A 167 -18.90 -24.25 -16.94
N ASN A 168 -18.75 -23.70 -18.15
CA ASN A 168 -19.83 -23.10 -18.92
C ASN A 168 -20.74 -22.19 -18.09
N SER A 169 -20.12 -21.33 -17.27
CA SER A 169 -20.76 -20.45 -16.29
C SER A 169 -20.29 -19.01 -16.48
N PRO A 170 -21.13 -18.00 -16.21
CA PRO A 170 -20.67 -16.61 -16.18
C PRO A 170 -19.81 -16.26 -14.95
N HIS A 171 -19.76 -17.12 -13.95
CA HIS A 171 -19.11 -16.90 -12.66
C HIS A 171 -17.74 -17.60 -12.56
N SER A 172 -16.70 -16.86 -12.20
CA SER A 172 -15.41 -17.39 -11.74
C SER A 172 -15.29 -17.18 -10.23
N PHE A 173 -14.70 -18.16 -9.54
CA PHE A 173 -14.40 -18.06 -8.11
C PHE A 173 -12.92 -18.37 -7.90
N SER A 174 -12.29 -17.72 -6.93
CA SER A 174 -10.96 -18.10 -6.46
C SER A 174 -10.92 -18.09 -4.94
N LEU A 175 -10.20 -19.06 -4.38
CA LEU A 175 -9.80 -19.09 -2.98
C LEU A 175 -8.32 -18.74 -2.92
N VAL A 176 -7.96 -17.90 -1.98
CA VAL A 176 -6.59 -17.46 -1.73
C VAL A 176 -6.25 -17.75 -0.29
N GLY A 177 -5.10 -18.34 -0.03
CA GLY A 177 -4.58 -18.55 1.32
C GLY A 177 -3.09 -18.29 1.33
N ALA A 178 -2.61 -17.60 2.36
CA ALA A 178 -1.20 -17.31 2.52
C ALA A 178 -0.74 -17.44 3.96
N THR A 179 0.54 -17.74 4.12
CA THR A 179 1.27 -17.59 5.37
C THR A 179 2.52 -16.76 5.11
N PHE A 180 2.88 -15.92 6.07
CA PHE A 180 3.95 -14.94 5.88
C PHE A 180 4.65 -14.58 7.19
N LYS A 181 5.76 -13.88 7.06
CA LYS A 181 6.54 -13.23 8.11
C LYS A 181 6.91 -11.81 7.70
N GLY A 182 7.54 -11.07 8.62
CA GLY A 182 8.11 -9.76 8.33
C GLY A 182 7.07 -8.68 8.09
N ASN A 183 6.02 -8.66 8.87
CA ASN A 183 5.02 -7.59 8.88
C ASN A 183 4.46 -7.38 10.30
N ASP A 184 5.34 -7.59 11.31
CA ASP A 184 4.95 -7.50 12.72
C ASP A 184 4.61 -6.07 13.15
N PRO A 185 5.30 -4.99 12.69
CA PRO A 185 4.94 -3.63 13.06
C PRO A 185 3.69 -3.07 12.36
N THR A 186 2.96 -3.86 11.57
CA THR A 186 1.74 -3.39 10.89
C THR A 186 0.71 -2.84 11.88
N GLY A 187 0.15 -1.67 11.59
CA GLY A 187 -0.81 -0.95 12.43
C GLY A 187 -0.19 0.22 13.19
N THR A 188 1.12 0.29 13.26
CA THR A 188 1.86 1.37 13.92
C THR A 188 1.52 2.74 13.33
N LEU A 189 1.45 2.87 11.99
CA LEU A 189 1.07 4.13 11.35
C LEU A 189 -0.35 4.55 11.69
N LEU A 190 -1.28 3.60 11.78
CA LEU A 190 -2.67 3.89 12.13
C LEU A 190 -2.78 4.48 13.51
N SER A 191 -1.97 4.00 14.47
CA SER A 191 -2.00 4.47 15.86
C SER A 191 -1.42 5.88 16.00
N TRP A 192 -0.27 6.19 15.39
CA TRP A 192 0.40 7.47 15.65
C TRP A 192 0.25 8.52 14.55
N ARG A 193 -0.19 8.15 13.37
CA ARG A 193 -0.50 9.08 12.28
C ARG A 193 -1.98 9.06 11.89
N GLY A 194 -2.61 7.89 11.95
CA GLY A 194 -3.89 7.63 11.31
C GLY A 194 -3.75 7.32 9.81
N PHE A 195 -4.89 7.22 9.12
CA PHE A 195 -4.91 7.10 7.67
C PHE A 195 -4.47 8.41 7.00
N ALA A 196 -3.86 8.27 5.84
CA ALA A 196 -3.44 9.39 4.99
C ALA A 196 -3.83 9.14 3.53
N MET A 197 -3.80 10.16 2.67
CA MET A 197 -4.18 10.05 1.25
C MET A 197 -3.00 10.44 0.37
N HIS A 198 -2.35 9.45 -0.27
CA HIS A 198 -1.15 9.63 -1.08
C HIS A 198 -0.92 8.44 -2.02
N ASP A 199 0.15 8.49 -2.81
CA ASP A 199 0.58 7.44 -3.74
C ASP A 199 1.92 6.79 -3.36
N ARG A 200 2.50 7.15 -2.22
CA ARG A 200 3.78 6.62 -1.75
C ARG A 200 3.66 5.12 -1.45
N GLN A 201 4.62 4.35 -1.93
CA GLN A 201 4.80 2.94 -1.61
C GLN A 201 6.13 2.78 -0.88
N THR A 202 6.11 2.25 0.33
CA THR A 202 7.32 1.98 1.11
C THR A 202 8.09 0.82 0.50
N THR A 203 9.38 0.93 0.36
CA THR A 203 10.26 -0.15 -0.08
C THR A 203 10.68 -1.06 1.09
N PHE A 204 11.12 -2.29 0.81
CA PHE A 204 11.47 -3.25 1.88
C PHE A 204 12.59 -2.80 2.82
N ASN A 205 13.40 -1.84 2.40
CA ASN A 205 14.54 -1.31 3.17
C ASN A 205 14.29 0.08 3.75
N GLU A 206 13.04 0.54 3.76
CA GLU A 206 12.67 1.89 4.16
C GLU A 206 11.95 1.90 5.51
N GLY A 207 12.25 2.92 6.34
CA GLY A 207 11.51 3.27 7.53
C GLY A 207 10.66 4.51 7.31
N ILE A 208 9.54 4.60 8.02
CA ILE A 208 8.61 5.74 7.97
C ILE A 208 8.67 6.45 9.31
N ARG A 209 9.08 7.72 9.29
CA ARG A 209 9.17 8.57 10.49
C ARG A 209 7.79 9.03 10.95
N PHE A 210 7.66 9.21 12.27
CA PHE A 210 6.48 9.84 12.87
C PHE A 210 6.69 11.34 13.07
N ALA A 211 5.60 12.06 13.27
CA ALA A 211 5.65 13.35 13.93
C ALA A 211 6.21 13.17 15.36
N PRO A 212 6.76 14.23 16.01
CA PRO A 212 7.31 14.13 17.36
C PRO A 212 6.22 13.92 18.39
N VAL A 213 5.76 12.68 18.53
CA VAL A 213 4.75 12.26 19.53
C VAL A 213 5.43 12.13 20.89
N ALA A 214 4.91 12.85 21.89
CA ALA A 214 5.50 12.88 23.23
C ALA A 214 5.61 11.50 23.89
N ALA A 215 4.63 10.64 23.69
CA ALA A 215 4.62 9.28 24.23
C ALA A 215 5.85 8.46 23.81
N LEU A 216 6.38 8.67 22.60
CA LEU A 216 7.51 7.91 22.06
C LEU A 216 8.86 8.39 22.58
N SER A 217 8.97 9.60 23.16
CA SER A 217 10.25 10.17 23.60
C SER A 217 10.40 10.21 25.12
N GLU A 218 9.31 10.39 25.87
CA GLU A 218 9.39 10.78 27.27
C GLU A 218 8.68 9.82 28.24
N TYR A 219 7.80 8.93 27.74
CA TYR A 219 6.91 8.14 28.58
C TYR A 219 7.10 6.62 28.39
N VAL A 220 6.06 5.87 28.71
CA VAL A 220 6.05 4.41 28.73
C VAL A 220 6.41 3.78 27.38
N LEU A 221 6.18 4.48 26.28
CA LEU A 221 6.46 4.04 24.90
C LEU A 221 7.85 4.46 24.39
N ARG A 222 8.71 5.03 25.22
CA ARG A 222 10.07 5.51 24.86
C ARG A 222 11.00 4.46 24.23
N TRP A 223 10.66 3.19 24.33
CA TRP A 223 11.39 2.10 23.71
C TRP A 223 11.05 1.90 22.23
N GLN A 224 9.92 2.44 21.79
CA GLN A 224 9.55 2.50 20.38
C GLN A 224 10.39 3.56 19.68
N ALA A 225 11.03 3.19 18.58
CA ALA A 225 11.74 4.16 17.74
C ALA A 225 10.76 5.21 17.16
N ASN A 226 11.27 6.42 16.89
CA ASN A 226 10.48 7.49 16.22
C ASN A 226 10.27 7.24 14.72
N GLN A 227 10.17 5.97 14.36
CA GLN A 227 9.86 5.48 13.02
C GLN A 227 9.35 4.05 13.08
N VAL A 228 8.60 3.66 12.08
CA VAL A 228 8.27 2.25 11.86
C VAL A 228 9.13 1.66 10.75
N LEU A 229 9.56 0.41 10.93
CA LEU A 229 10.14 -0.47 9.91
C LEU A 229 9.07 -1.52 9.54
N PRO A 230 8.18 -1.25 8.56
CA PRO A 230 6.92 -2.00 8.41
C PRO A 230 7.11 -3.50 8.15
N PHE A 231 8.26 -3.88 7.60
CA PHE A 231 8.53 -5.25 7.14
C PHE A 231 9.53 -5.99 8.03
N GLU A 232 9.72 -5.51 9.26
CA GLU A 232 10.56 -6.19 10.25
C GLU A 232 9.84 -7.40 10.83
N GLU A 233 10.63 -8.45 11.09
CA GLU A 233 10.23 -9.64 11.83
C GLU A 233 10.71 -9.48 13.28
N VAL A 234 9.82 -9.55 14.26
CA VAL A 234 10.11 -9.25 15.66
C VAL A 234 9.91 -10.46 16.56
N ASP A 235 8.86 -11.25 16.36
CA ASP A 235 8.44 -12.30 17.32
C ASP A 235 8.59 -13.75 16.83
N GLY A 236 8.90 -13.95 15.55
CA GLY A 236 9.11 -15.26 14.94
C GLY A 236 7.83 -15.98 14.55
N ARG A 237 6.65 -15.40 14.74
CA ARG A 237 5.36 -16.02 14.43
C ARG A 237 5.02 -15.86 12.95
N PHE A 238 4.17 -16.75 12.45
CA PHE A 238 3.62 -16.65 11.11
C PHE A 238 2.27 -15.95 11.15
N GLY A 239 2.15 -14.89 10.38
CA GLY A 239 0.87 -14.32 10.01
C GLY A 239 0.22 -15.10 8.87
N TYR A 240 -1.07 -14.82 8.63
CA TYR A 240 -1.82 -15.43 7.55
C TYR A 240 -2.90 -14.49 7.01
N TYR A 241 -3.32 -14.76 5.79
CA TYR A 241 -4.57 -14.20 5.26
C TYR A 241 -5.31 -15.22 4.42
N LEU A 242 -6.63 -15.02 4.36
CA LEU A 242 -7.53 -15.79 3.54
C LEU A 242 -8.32 -14.82 2.64
N GLY A 243 -8.55 -15.21 1.40
CA GLY A 243 -9.26 -14.39 0.44
C GLY A 243 -10.22 -15.18 -0.44
N VAL A 244 -11.32 -14.52 -0.83
CA VAL A 244 -12.27 -15.05 -1.81
C VAL A 244 -12.43 -14.02 -2.91
N HIS A 245 -12.30 -14.45 -4.16
CA HIS A 245 -12.60 -13.64 -5.32
C HIS A 245 -13.82 -14.20 -6.04
N TRP A 246 -14.71 -13.31 -6.45
CA TRP A 246 -15.78 -13.58 -7.38
C TRP A 246 -15.72 -12.62 -8.55
N ASP A 247 -15.71 -13.17 -9.76
CA ASP A 247 -15.76 -12.40 -11.01
C ASP A 247 -17.00 -12.85 -11.79
N TYR A 248 -17.87 -11.92 -12.15
CA TYR A 248 -19.03 -12.14 -13.02
C TYR A 248 -18.71 -11.57 -14.39
N LEU A 249 -18.48 -12.43 -15.38
CA LEU A 249 -18.04 -12.06 -16.72
C LEU A 249 -16.84 -11.09 -16.67
N LYS A 250 -16.95 -9.96 -17.38
CA LYS A 250 -16.03 -8.82 -17.30
C LYS A 250 -16.68 -7.60 -16.61
N GLN A 251 -17.87 -7.79 -16.04
CA GLN A 251 -18.73 -6.71 -15.54
C GLN A 251 -18.51 -6.44 -14.06
N SER A 252 -18.42 -7.47 -13.24
CA SER A 252 -18.30 -7.32 -11.79
C SER A 252 -17.12 -8.11 -11.24
N GLN A 253 -16.43 -7.54 -10.27
CA GLN A 253 -15.36 -8.19 -9.52
C GLN A 253 -15.55 -7.90 -8.05
N PHE A 254 -15.48 -8.92 -7.22
CA PHE A 254 -15.61 -8.82 -5.76
C PHE A 254 -14.46 -9.54 -5.10
N ARG A 255 -13.89 -8.95 -4.05
CA ARG A 255 -12.78 -9.47 -3.26
C ARG A 255 -13.12 -9.33 -1.79
N VAL A 256 -12.96 -10.39 -1.02
CA VAL A 256 -13.06 -10.35 0.45
C VAL A 256 -11.80 -10.97 1.01
N TYR A 257 -11.23 -10.35 2.03
CA TYR A 257 -10.03 -10.82 2.70
C TYR A 257 -10.17 -10.68 4.21
N TYR A 258 -9.63 -11.65 4.91
CA TYR A 258 -9.28 -11.57 6.31
C TYR A 258 -7.77 -11.67 6.44
N TYR A 259 -7.17 -10.76 7.19
CA TYR A 259 -5.73 -10.67 7.44
C TYR A 259 -5.49 -10.67 8.94
N ASP A 260 -4.45 -11.38 9.37
CA ASP A 260 -4.00 -11.44 10.75
C ASP A 260 -2.48 -11.67 10.72
N ASN A 261 -1.69 -10.71 11.21
CA ASN A 261 -0.25 -10.91 11.33
C ASN A 261 0.14 -11.82 12.49
N ASN A 262 -0.81 -12.17 13.39
CA ASN A 262 -0.62 -13.07 14.52
C ASN A 262 0.53 -12.65 15.45
N GLY A 263 0.86 -11.36 15.47
CA GLY A 263 1.97 -10.81 16.23
C GLY A 263 1.76 -10.92 17.74
N ASP A 264 2.85 -11.07 18.48
CA ASP A 264 2.86 -11.01 19.95
C ASP A 264 3.04 -9.56 20.39
N PRO A 265 1.99 -8.86 20.82
CA PRO A 265 2.06 -7.43 21.11
C PRO A 265 3.01 -7.09 22.27
N THR A 266 3.49 -8.09 23.00
CA THR A 266 4.44 -7.92 24.13
C THR A 266 5.91 -7.98 23.71
N LYS A 267 6.20 -8.36 22.47
CA LYS A 267 7.56 -8.49 21.96
C LYS A 267 8.10 -7.17 21.43
N LEU A 268 9.36 -6.92 21.75
CA LEU A 268 10.12 -5.75 21.35
C LEU A 268 11.49 -6.17 20.84
N ASN A 269 11.85 -5.76 19.65
CA ASN A 269 13.24 -5.77 19.20
C ASN A 269 13.94 -4.51 19.71
N ILE A 270 14.72 -4.63 20.77
CA ILE A 270 15.41 -3.51 21.42
C ILE A 270 16.39 -2.82 20.45
N SER A 271 17.00 -3.56 19.52
CA SER A 271 18.02 -3.00 18.61
C SER A 271 17.44 -2.06 17.56
N SER A 272 16.24 -2.32 17.08
CA SER A 272 15.53 -1.48 16.11
C SER A 272 14.49 -0.58 16.77
N GLY A 273 14.12 -0.85 18.03
CA GLY A 273 13.02 -0.16 18.71
C GLY A 273 11.66 -0.44 18.08
N GLN A 274 11.45 -1.65 17.54
CA GLN A 274 10.17 -2.04 16.95
C GLN A 274 9.45 -3.05 17.83
N TYR A 275 8.19 -2.74 18.15
CA TYR A 275 7.29 -3.72 18.74
C TYR A 275 6.67 -4.60 17.67
N ALA A 276 6.36 -5.84 18.01
CA ALA A 276 5.37 -6.61 17.30
C ALA A 276 3.98 -6.10 17.70
N TRP A 277 3.12 -5.93 16.71
CA TRP A 277 1.73 -5.55 16.90
C TRP A 277 0.84 -6.75 16.60
N ASN A 278 -0.30 -6.85 17.25
CA ASN A 278 -1.34 -7.80 16.83
C ASN A 278 -2.37 -7.04 15.99
N THR A 279 -2.25 -7.15 14.68
CA THR A 279 -3.11 -6.44 13.72
C THR A 279 -3.90 -7.40 12.89
N ARG A 280 -5.23 -7.27 12.95
CA ARG A 280 -6.17 -8.09 12.21
C ARG A 280 -7.28 -7.24 11.60
N PHE A 281 -7.69 -7.58 10.38
CA PHE A 281 -8.76 -6.85 9.70
C PHE A 281 -9.47 -7.69 8.64
N THR A 282 -10.66 -7.23 8.29
CA THR A 282 -11.41 -7.69 7.11
C THR A 282 -11.45 -6.57 6.10
N SER A 283 -11.25 -6.91 4.83
CA SER A 283 -11.39 -5.99 3.69
C SER A 283 -12.33 -6.58 2.65
N ALA A 284 -13.25 -5.76 2.13
CA ALA A 284 -14.12 -6.12 1.02
C ALA A 284 -14.05 -5.05 -0.06
N ALA A 285 -13.76 -5.45 -1.30
CA ALA A 285 -13.66 -4.55 -2.44
C ALA A 285 -14.60 -5.00 -3.56
N TRP A 286 -15.23 -4.06 -4.23
CA TRP A 286 -16.12 -4.31 -5.35
C TRP A 286 -15.87 -3.33 -6.49
N LEU A 287 -15.75 -3.88 -7.70
CA LEU A 287 -15.71 -3.13 -8.97
C LEU A 287 -16.91 -3.57 -9.81
N TYR A 288 -17.69 -2.60 -10.25
CA TYR A 288 -18.81 -2.81 -11.15
C TYR A 288 -18.69 -1.92 -12.38
N LYS A 289 -18.83 -2.50 -13.58
CA LYS A 289 -18.85 -1.77 -14.82
C LYS A 289 -20.29 -1.59 -15.28
N PHE A 290 -20.79 -0.37 -15.26
CA PHE A 290 -22.09 -0.04 -15.86
C PHE A 290 -22.08 -0.28 -17.37
N ASN A 291 -20.93 0.02 -17.98
CA ASN A 291 -20.64 -0.19 -19.40
C ASN A 291 -19.11 -0.21 -19.61
N ASN A 292 -18.66 -0.23 -20.85
CA ASN A 292 -17.22 -0.24 -21.17
C ASN A 292 -16.48 1.05 -20.77
N LYS A 293 -17.21 2.16 -20.55
CA LYS A 293 -16.66 3.48 -20.26
C LYS A 293 -16.74 3.83 -18.77
N THR A 294 -17.83 3.46 -18.10
CA THR A 294 -18.13 3.86 -16.71
C THR A 294 -18.05 2.69 -15.77
N ARG A 295 -17.36 2.89 -14.65
CA ARG A 295 -17.22 1.92 -13.57
C ARG A 295 -17.32 2.55 -12.20
N PHE A 296 -17.83 1.79 -11.28
CA PHE A 296 -17.85 2.07 -9.86
C PHE A 296 -16.85 1.15 -9.18
N ILE A 297 -16.08 1.69 -8.25
CA ILE A 297 -15.10 0.95 -7.45
C ILE A 297 -15.28 1.37 -6.00
N THR A 298 -15.31 0.43 -5.09
CA THR A 298 -15.40 0.68 -3.66
C THR A 298 -14.60 -0.36 -2.90
N GLN A 299 -14.14 0.02 -1.72
CA GLN A 299 -13.54 -0.88 -0.75
C GLN A 299 -13.91 -0.42 0.64
N VAL A 300 -14.12 -1.36 1.56
CA VAL A 300 -14.27 -1.15 2.99
C VAL A 300 -13.23 -1.99 3.70
N LEU A 301 -12.71 -1.46 4.79
CA LEU A 301 -11.74 -2.11 5.65
C LEU A 301 -12.09 -1.81 7.09
N SER A 302 -12.10 -2.85 7.95
CA SER A 302 -12.36 -2.72 9.39
C SER A 302 -11.50 -3.71 10.15
N GLY A 303 -10.87 -3.25 11.20
CA GLY A 303 -9.96 -4.08 11.98
C GLY A 303 -9.57 -3.49 13.30
N LYS A 304 -8.60 -4.15 13.92
CA LYS A 304 -8.05 -3.82 15.23
C LYS A 304 -6.55 -4.00 15.23
N THR A 305 -5.85 -3.15 15.98
CA THR A 305 -4.41 -3.25 16.23
C THR A 305 -4.11 -3.02 17.71
N GLU A 306 -3.26 -3.85 18.27
CA GLU A 306 -2.90 -3.86 19.70
C GLU A 306 -1.40 -3.95 19.88
N MET A 307 -0.86 -3.25 20.88
CA MET A 307 0.57 -3.29 21.22
C MET A 307 0.78 -3.13 22.72
N GLY A 308 1.84 -3.76 23.23
CA GLY A 308 2.30 -3.67 24.60
C GLY A 308 1.58 -4.59 25.60
N HIS A 309 2.19 -4.74 26.78
CA HIS A 309 1.56 -5.46 27.88
C HIS A 309 0.26 -4.76 28.30
N SER A 310 -0.77 -5.53 28.59
CA SER A 310 -2.08 -5.00 29.00
C SER A 310 -2.68 -4.02 28.00
N LYS A 311 -2.32 -4.16 26.72
CA LYS A 311 -2.83 -3.31 25.63
C LYS A 311 -2.51 -1.84 25.87
N LEU A 312 -1.22 -1.51 25.99
CA LEU A 312 -0.77 -0.12 26.06
C LEU A 312 -1.28 0.70 24.89
N ILE A 313 -1.46 0.06 23.73
CA ILE A 313 -2.20 0.59 22.59
C ILE A 313 -3.30 -0.42 22.23
N ASP A 314 -4.52 0.06 22.09
CA ASP A 314 -5.69 -0.72 21.69
C ASP A 314 -6.57 0.13 20.76
N ASN A 315 -6.38 -0.01 19.45
CA ASN A 315 -7.07 0.81 18.47
C ASN A 315 -7.94 -0.02 17.53
N ASP A 316 -9.19 0.40 17.37
CA ASP A 316 -10.04 -0.07 16.29
C ASP A 316 -9.89 0.88 15.09
N PHE A 317 -9.91 0.35 13.88
CA PHE A 317 -9.83 1.17 12.67
C PHE A 317 -10.87 0.77 11.64
N TYR A 318 -11.35 1.79 10.92
CA TYR A 318 -12.33 1.65 9.86
C TYR A 318 -12.06 2.64 8.74
N SER A 319 -12.19 2.18 7.50
CA SER A 319 -12.13 3.08 6.35
C SER A 319 -12.97 2.53 5.20
N HIS A 320 -13.52 3.42 4.39
CA HIS A 320 -14.12 3.07 3.10
C HIS A 320 -13.92 4.17 2.07
N TYR A 321 -13.96 3.79 0.80
CA TYR A 321 -14.06 4.76 -0.28
C TYR A 321 -15.10 4.33 -1.30
N LEU A 322 -15.65 5.34 -1.99
CA LEU A 322 -16.54 5.21 -3.13
C LEU A 322 -15.92 5.97 -4.30
N MET A 323 -15.75 5.32 -5.46
CA MET A 323 -15.13 5.94 -6.63
C MET A 323 -15.96 5.66 -7.88
N LEU A 324 -16.24 6.71 -8.63
CA LEU A 324 -16.81 6.64 -9.97
C LEU A 324 -15.75 7.07 -10.97
N SER A 325 -15.53 6.28 -12.03
CA SER A 325 -14.59 6.60 -13.10
C SER A 325 -15.23 6.41 -14.46
N HIS A 326 -15.14 7.45 -15.30
CA HIS A 326 -15.62 7.45 -16.67
C HIS A 326 -14.47 7.67 -17.64
N LYS A 327 -14.38 6.84 -18.69
CA LYS A 327 -13.38 6.97 -19.76
C LYS A 327 -14.07 7.13 -21.09
N GLU A 328 -13.81 8.27 -21.75
CA GLU A 328 -14.28 8.56 -23.11
C GLU A 328 -13.09 8.88 -24.02
N GLY A 329 -12.85 8.03 -25.01
CA GLY A 329 -11.68 8.14 -25.88
C GLY A 329 -10.37 8.14 -25.11
N GLN A 330 -9.62 9.23 -25.23
CA GLN A 330 -8.33 9.45 -24.53
C GLN A 330 -8.50 10.10 -23.15
N HIS A 331 -9.70 10.52 -22.78
CA HIS A 331 -10.00 11.20 -21.53
C HIS A 331 -10.52 10.23 -20.48
N ARG A 332 -10.10 10.42 -19.23
CA ARG A 332 -10.66 9.77 -18.04
C ARG A 332 -10.93 10.81 -16.97
N VAL A 333 -12.14 10.79 -16.43
CA VAL A 333 -12.52 11.56 -15.25
C VAL A 333 -12.85 10.58 -14.13
N SER A 334 -12.38 10.87 -12.92
CA SER A 334 -12.69 10.07 -11.73
C SER A 334 -13.02 10.99 -10.56
N LEU A 335 -13.98 10.57 -9.76
CA LEU A 335 -14.37 11.21 -8.51
C LEU A 335 -14.34 10.14 -7.42
N ARG A 336 -13.67 10.43 -6.30
CA ARG A 336 -13.58 9.54 -5.14
C ARG A 336 -13.94 10.29 -3.86
N TYR A 337 -14.71 9.65 -3.00
CA TYR A 337 -14.96 10.02 -1.62
C TYR A 337 -14.29 8.99 -0.72
N ASP A 338 -13.55 9.45 0.27
CA ASP A 338 -12.88 8.64 1.29
C ASP A 338 -13.41 9.02 2.67
N TYR A 339 -13.63 8.02 3.53
CA TYR A 339 -13.86 8.18 4.96
C TYR A 339 -12.97 7.23 5.73
N PHE A 340 -12.42 7.69 6.85
CA PHE A 340 -11.59 6.87 7.72
C PHE A 340 -11.70 7.29 9.18
N LYS A 341 -11.43 6.33 10.07
CA LYS A 341 -11.45 6.53 11.52
C LYS A 341 -10.50 5.55 12.21
N VAL A 342 -9.78 6.04 13.22
CA VAL A 342 -9.12 5.25 14.24
C VAL A 342 -9.76 5.62 15.57
N THR A 343 -10.20 4.63 16.33
CA THR A 343 -10.80 4.78 17.66
C THR A 343 -9.79 4.30 18.68
N ASP A 344 -9.42 5.15 19.59
CA ASP A 344 -8.58 4.82 20.72
C ASP A 344 -9.43 4.21 21.83
N ASN A 345 -9.09 2.98 22.24
CA ASN A 345 -9.81 2.20 23.26
C ASN A 345 -8.97 2.00 24.52
N ASP A 346 -7.71 2.44 24.52
CA ASP A 346 -6.87 2.36 25.72
C ASP A 346 -6.93 3.64 26.56
N THR A 347 -6.19 3.66 27.65
CA THR A 347 -6.12 4.78 28.59
C THR A 347 -4.67 5.21 28.84
N THR A 348 -3.79 4.93 27.88
CA THR A 348 -2.36 5.23 28.00
C THR A 348 -2.17 6.75 28.04
N VAL A 349 -1.61 7.22 29.15
CA VAL A 349 -1.44 8.65 29.42
C VAL A 349 -0.43 9.24 28.42
N PHE A 350 -0.75 10.42 27.88
CA PHE A 350 0.05 11.17 26.89
C PHE A 350 0.17 10.52 25.50
N ASP A 351 -0.68 9.53 25.19
CA ASP A 351 -0.70 8.89 23.89
C ASP A 351 -2.11 8.85 23.25
N PRO A 352 -2.71 9.99 22.92
CA PRO A 352 -4.02 10.02 22.30
C PRO A 352 -3.92 9.62 20.82
N ASN A 353 -4.48 8.46 20.46
CA ASN A 353 -4.39 7.88 19.12
C ASN A 353 -5.63 8.10 18.24
N ALA A 354 -6.68 8.72 18.78
CA ALA A 354 -7.91 8.92 18.02
C ALA A 354 -7.69 9.81 16.78
N SER A 355 -8.17 9.36 15.65
CA SER A 355 -8.15 10.14 14.42
C SER A 355 -9.34 9.82 13.51
N ASN A 356 -9.77 10.77 12.70
CA ASN A 356 -10.74 10.53 11.64
C ASN A 356 -10.61 11.58 10.53
N GLY A 357 -11.21 11.28 9.38
CA GLY A 357 -11.25 12.22 8.28
C GLY A 357 -12.19 11.79 7.16
N GLU A 358 -12.52 12.76 6.34
CA GLU A 358 -13.29 12.60 5.12
C GLU A 358 -12.64 13.43 4.00
N GLY A 359 -12.50 12.84 2.84
CA GLY A 359 -11.85 13.48 1.70
C GLY A 359 -12.59 13.28 0.40
N VAL A 360 -12.46 14.26 -0.49
CA VAL A 360 -12.93 14.17 -1.88
C VAL A 360 -11.76 14.39 -2.81
N THR A 361 -11.61 13.52 -3.81
CA THR A 361 -10.58 13.62 -4.84
C THR A 361 -11.25 13.59 -6.21
N ALA A 362 -10.94 14.58 -7.04
CA ALA A 362 -11.36 14.63 -8.44
C ALA A 362 -10.14 14.65 -9.35
N SER A 363 -10.11 13.81 -10.38
CA SER A 363 -9.03 13.76 -11.34
C SER A 363 -9.52 13.73 -12.78
N TRP A 364 -8.76 14.38 -13.64
CA TRP A 364 -8.87 14.27 -15.09
C TRP A 364 -7.53 13.85 -15.67
N ARG A 365 -7.54 12.86 -16.57
CA ARG A 365 -6.36 12.35 -17.27
C ARG A 365 -6.60 12.35 -18.77
N TYR A 366 -5.60 12.74 -19.52
CA TYR A 366 -5.59 12.74 -20.98
C TYR A 366 -4.40 11.93 -21.49
N ALA A 367 -4.67 10.84 -22.21
CA ALA A 367 -3.67 10.00 -22.85
C ALA A 367 -3.34 10.57 -24.23
N PHE A 368 -2.30 11.39 -24.35
CA PHE A 368 -1.89 11.99 -25.64
C PHE A 368 -1.16 10.98 -26.54
N SER A 369 -0.72 9.86 -26.00
CA SER A 369 -0.14 8.75 -26.75
C SER A 369 -0.38 7.40 -26.06
N LYS A 370 0.12 6.30 -26.65
CA LYS A 370 0.09 4.97 -26.03
C LYS A 370 0.95 4.92 -24.74
N HIS A 371 1.96 5.76 -24.68
CA HIS A 371 2.98 5.77 -23.63
C HIS A 371 2.88 7.00 -22.73
N GLY A 372 2.26 8.08 -23.18
CA GLY A 372 2.23 9.36 -22.47
C GLY A 372 0.84 9.80 -22.07
N GLN A 373 0.71 10.29 -20.85
CA GLN A 373 -0.49 10.95 -20.35
C GLN A 373 -0.16 12.16 -19.49
N ILE A 374 -1.04 13.14 -19.51
CA ILE A 374 -1.05 14.28 -18.59
C ILE A 374 -2.37 14.29 -17.84
N GLY A 375 -2.41 14.90 -16.67
CA GLY A 375 -3.66 15.07 -15.97
C GLY A 375 -3.55 15.99 -14.77
N ILE A 376 -4.70 16.36 -14.26
CA ILE A 376 -4.88 17.22 -13.10
C ILE A 376 -5.64 16.43 -12.03
N GLU A 377 -5.24 16.57 -10.79
CA GLU A 377 -5.96 16.04 -9.64
C GLU A 377 -6.06 17.11 -8.57
N GLY A 378 -7.26 17.31 -8.05
CA GLY A 378 -7.54 18.15 -6.90
C GLY A 378 -8.15 17.31 -5.79
N SER A 379 -7.74 17.55 -4.55
CA SER A 379 -8.28 16.89 -3.36
C SER A 379 -8.49 17.86 -2.22
N ALA A 380 -9.52 17.60 -1.43
CA ALA A 380 -9.83 18.30 -0.19
C ALA A 380 -10.09 17.28 0.91
N LEU A 381 -9.53 17.50 2.08
CA LEU A 381 -9.57 16.60 3.23
C LEU A 381 -9.86 17.39 4.51
N LYS A 382 -10.89 16.99 5.24
CA LYS A 382 -11.11 17.42 6.62
C LYS A 382 -10.68 16.30 7.54
N SER A 383 -9.89 16.62 8.56
CA SER A 383 -9.36 15.63 9.48
C SER A 383 -9.40 16.11 10.93
N PHE A 384 -9.52 15.15 11.82
CA PHE A 384 -9.25 15.27 13.25
C PHE A 384 -8.12 14.31 13.59
N VAL A 385 -7.10 14.77 14.30
CA VAL A 385 -6.00 13.95 14.84
C VAL A 385 -5.70 14.44 16.24
N ASP A 386 -5.91 13.60 17.22
CA ASP A 386 -5.86 13.98 18.64
C ASP A 386 -4.44 14.39 19.06
N ASN A 387 -3.43 13.67 18.64
CA ASN A 387 -2.00 13.95 18.88
C ASN A 387 -1.56 15.38 18.48
N ARG A 388 -2.26 16.06 17.60
CA ARG A 388 -1.94 17.45 17.22
C ARG A 388 -1.97 18.41 18.40
N ALA A 389 -2.87 18.18 19.37
CA ALA A 389 -2.96 19.02 20.57
C ALA A 389 -1.68 19.00 21.40
N ALA A 390 -1.07 17.82 21.57
CA ALA A 390 0.21 17.67 22.28
C ALA A 390 1.38 18.40 21.59
N MET A 391 1.25 18.70 20.29
CA MET A 391 2.23 19.46 19.51
C MET A 391 1.89 20.96 19.41
N GLY A 392 0.89 21.45 20.15
CA GLY A 392 0.42 22.84 20.08
C GLY A 392 -0.32 23.18 18.79
N LEU A 393 -0.80 22.18 18.04
CA LEU A 393 -1.54 22.35 16.80
C LEU A 393 -3.05 22.15 17.04
N GLN A 394 -3.86 22.68 16.13
CA GLN A 394 -5.30 22.42 16.13
C GLN A 394 -5.56 20.94 15.77
N GLN A 395 -6.37 20.25 16.57
CA GLN A 395 -6.75 18.86 16.32
C GLN A 395 -7.50 18.69 15.00
N ARG A 396 -8.38 19.67 14.67
CA ARG A 396 -9.11 19.69 13.39
C ARG A 396 -8.35 20.50 12.36
N ALA A 397 -8.24 19.96 11.15
CA ALA A 397 -7.62 20.64 10.02
C ALA A 397 -8.41 20.37 8.73
N SER A 398 -8.43 21.38 7.86
CA SER A 398 -8.85 21.24 6.47
C SER A 398 -7.63 21.42 5.60
N GLN A 399 -7.35 20.46 4.75
CA GLN A 399 -6.22 20.45 3.82
C GLN A 399 -6.72 20.38 2.38
N GLN A 400 -6.00 21.01 1.47
CA GLN A 400 -6.25 20.97 0.05
C GLN A 400 -4.94 20.71 -0.69
N GLN A 401 -5.05 20.02 -1.81
CA GLN A 401 -3.91 19.77 -2.69
C GLN A 401 -4.37 19.80 -4.15
N VAL A 402 -3.60 20.46 -4.99
CA VAL A 402 -3.78 20.43 -6.45
C VAL A 402 -2.48 20.00 -7.09
N MET A 403 -2.56 19.09 -8.05
CA MET A 403 -1.38 18.60 -8.75
C MET A 403 -1.65 18.41 -10.24
N ILE A 404 -0.62 18.72 -11.03
CA ILE A 404 -0.52 18.38 -12.46
C ILE A 404 0.51 17.27 -12.57
N ASN A 405 0.13 16.17 -13.20
CA ASN A 405 0.99 15.01 -13.36
C ASN A 405 1.22 14.71 -14.83
N THR A 406 2.45 14.39 -15.18
CA THR A 406 2.79 13.79 -16.47
C THR A 406 3.36 12.42 -16.23
N GLN A 407 2.84 11.40 -16.92
CA GLN A 407 3.30 10.02 -16.82
C GLN A 407 3.72 9.48 -18.16
N TRP A 408 4.81 8.73 -18.15
CA TRP A 408 5.27 7.93 -19.29
C TRP A 408 5.31 6.45 -18.87
N LYS A 409 4.77 5.59 -19.76
CA LYS A 409 4.76 4.13 -19.60
C LYS A 409 5.49 3.51 -20.79
N PHE A 410 6.33 2.54 -20.55
CA PHE A 410 7.08 1.83 -21.58
C PHE A 410 7.19 0.34 -21.30
#